data_aadf3b23c63d194e31c0d1e6738552f6
#
_entry.id   aadf3b23c63d194e31c0d1e6738552f6
#
_cell.length_a   1.000
_cell.length_b   1.000
_cell.length_c   1.000
_cell.angle_alpha   90.00
_cell.angle_beta   90.00
_cell.angle_gamma   90.00
#
_symmetry.space_group_name_H-M   'P 1'
#
loop_
_entity.id
_entity.type
_entity.pdbx_description
1 polymer ?
#
loop_
_entity_poly.entity_id
_entity_poly.type
_entity_poly.pdbx_seq_one_letter_code
_entity_poly.pdbx_strand_id
1 'polypeptide(L)'
;MPDSTQSSDGVITRPSSKSVPQTIDGLRRLMADRGFTVFNVIDHSGVAGRAGVQMPDSKLVMFGKPAVGAAVMVAAPLAALDIPLKVLVWEDRNGAASLSYNSPGFLAGRHHLEGALRAPFDAVESIVEALPGA
;
A
#
# COMPACT_ATOMS: atom_id res chain seq x y z
N MET A 1 -4.99 -8.36 -20.92
CA MET A 1 -3.71 -7.94 -20.34
C MET A 1 -3.89 -7.56 -18.88
N PRO A 2 -3.26 -8.26 -17.99
CA PRO A 2 -3.40 -7.90 -16.58
C PRO A 2 -2.75 -6.55 -16.32
N ASP A 3 -3.43 -5.74 -15.50
CA ASP A 3 -2.92 -4.44 -15.09
C ASP A 3 -2.03 -4.53 -13.86
N SER A 4 -1.85 -5.73 -13.34
CA SER A 4 -1.03 -5.96 -12.17
C SER A 4 0.03 -7.02 -12.46
N THR A 5 1.19 -6.84 -11.84
CA THR A 5 2.29 -7.79 -11.91
C THR A 5 2.65 -8.20 -10.49
N GLN A 6 2.64 -9.50 -10.23
CA GLN A 6 3.06 -10.03 -8.94
C GLN A 6 4.45 -10.63 -9.10
N SER A 7 5.39 -10.14 -8.29
CA SER A 7 6.73 -10.71 -8.25
C SER A 7 6.77 -11.94 -7.36
N SER A 8 7.82 -12.76 -7.51
CA SER A 8 7.98 -13.98 -6.73
C SER A 8 8.18 -13.74 -5.23
N ASP A 9 8.47 -12.51 -4.84
CA ASP A 9 8.67 -12.11 -3.43
C ASP A 9 7.41 -11.54 -2.79
N GLY A 10 6.26 -11.69 -3.43
CA GLY A 10 4.98 -11.29 -2.84
C GLY A 10 4.63 -9.82 -3.04
N VAL A 11 5.27 -9.12 -3.95
CA VAL A 11 4.91 -7.73 -4.28
C VAL A 11 4.02 -7.71 -5.51
N ILE A 12 2.94 -6.94 -5.44
CA ILE A 12 2.06 -6.69 -6.57
C ILE A 12 2.25 -5.24 -7.00
N THR A 13 2.44 -5.02 -8.30
CA THR A 13 2.59 -3.69 -8.86
C THR A 13 1.56 -3.46 -9.95
N ARG A 14 0.90 -2.31 -9.91
CA ARG A 14 -0.08 -1.88 -10.90
C ARG A 14 0.27 -0.51 -11.44
N PRO A 15 0.08 -0.26 -12.73
CA PRO A 15 0.30 1.08 -13.27
C PRO A 15 -0.78 2.04 -12.79
N SER A 16 -0.43 3.33 -12.71
CA SER A 16 -1.39 4.40 -12.53
C SER A 16 -1.33 5.31 -13.77
N SER A 17 -2.50 5.71 -14.27
CA SER A 17 -2.57 6.64 -15.39
C SER A 17 -2.38 8.10 -14.95
N LYS A 18 -2.28 8.33 -13.64
CA LYS A 18 -2.14 9.67 -13.06
C LYS A 18 -0.76 9.85 -12.45
N SER A 19 -0.42 11.08 -12.11
CA SER A 19 0.85 11.38 -11.44
C SER A 19 0.88 10.79 -10.03
N VAL A 20 2.07 10.74 -9.43
CA VAL A 20 2.20 10.30 -8.03
C VAL A 20 1.35 11.17 -7.11
N PRO A 21 1.42 12.53 -7.13
CA PRO A 21 0.57 13.34 -6.26
C PRO A 21 -0.93 13.10 -6.48
N GLN A 22 -1.38 12.98 -7.71
CA GLN A 22 -2.78 12.73 -8.03
C GLN A 22 -3.23 11.36 -7.52
N THR A 23 -2.38 10.36 -7.66
CA THR A 23 -2.66 9.00 -7.17
C THR A 23 -2.76 8.99 -5.64
N ILE A 24 -1.86 9.69 -4.96
CA ILE A 24 -1.91 9.84 -3.49
C ILE A 24 -3.22 10.50 -3.05
N ASP A 25 -3.61 11.58 -3.71
CA ASP A 25 -4.86 12.28 -3.38
C ASP A 25 -6.08 11.36 -3.55
N GLY A 26 -6.12 10.61 -4.63
CA GLY A 26 -7.18 9.63 -4.88
C GLY A 26 -7.25 8.55 -3.82
N LEU A 27 -6.09 8.01 -3.42
CA LEU A 27 -6.01 7.01 -2.36
C LEU A 27 -6.52 7.56 -1.04
N ARG A 28 -6.06 8.74 -0.64
CA ARG A 28 -6.47 9.34 0.63
C ARG A 28 -7.98 9.58 0.69
N ARG A 29 -8.56 10.04 -0.41
CA ARG A 29 -9.99 10.30 -0.50
C ARG A 29 -10.79 9.01 -0.39
N LEU A 30 -10.37 7.98 -1.11
CA LEU A 30 -11.02 6.67 -1.10
C LEU A 30 -10.91 6.00 0.27
N MET A 31 -9.74 6.09 0.90
CA MET A 31 -9.53 5.55 2.24
C MET A 31 -10.44 6.23 3.27
N ALA A 32 -10.53 7.57 3.21
CA ALA A 32 -11.42 8.32 4.10
C ALA A 32 -12.88 7.92 3.89
N ASP A 33 -13.32 7.79 2.64
CA ASP A 33 -14.69 7.41 2.32
C ASP A 33 -15.05 6.02 2.83
N ARG A 34 -14.07 5.15 2.95
CA ARG A 34 -14.27 3.78 3.42
C ARG A 34 -13.94 3.58 4.90
N GLY A 35 -13.71 4.66 5.61
CA GLY A 35 -13.50 4.61 7.07
C GLY A 35 -12.12 4.17 7.50
N PHE A 36 -11.12 4.22 6.61
CA PHE A 36 -9.74 3.95 6.98
C PHE A 36 -9.08 5.18 7.58
N THR A 37 -8.15 4.93 8.49
CA THR A 37 -7.25 5.97 9.01
C THR A 37 -5.97 5.95 8.17
N VAL A 38 -5.59 7.10 7.64
CA VAL A 38 -4.26 7.27 7.03
C VAL A 38 -3.32 7.69 8.15
N PHE A 39 -2.44 6.79 8.57
CA PHE A 39 -1.54 7.05 9.69
C PHE A 39 -0.38 7.97 9.29
N ASN A 40 0.13 7.80 8.08
CA ASN A 40 1.25 8.58 7.59
C ASN A 40 1.38 8.44 6.09
N VAL A 41 1.99 9.45 5.48
CA VAL A 41 2.47 9.39 4.10
C VAL A 41 3.94 9.77 4.16
N ILE A 42 4.81 8.79 3.94
CA ILE A 42 6.24 9.01 3.97
C ILE A 42 6.69 9.44 2.56
N ASP A 43 7.25 10.63 2.47
CA ASP A 43 7.78 11.16 1.21
C ASP A 43 9.26 10.80 1.09
N HIS A 44 9.54 9.63 0.54
CA HIS A 44 10.93 9.17 0.38
C HIS A 44 11.74 10.10 -0.51
N SER A 45 11.15 10.55 -1.60
CA SER A 45 11.83 11.45 -2.53
C SER A 45 12.13 12.80 -1.91
N GLY A 46 11.22 13.33 -1.09
CA GLY A 46 11.44 14.58 -0.37
C GLY A 46 12.55 14.46 0.66
N VAL A 47 12.55 13.37 1.44
CA VAL A 47 13.60 13.10 2.43
C VAL A 47 14.96 12.94 1.73
N ALA A 48 15.00 12.17 0.63
CA ALA A 48 16.23 12.00 -0.15
C ALA A 48 16.75 13.33 -0.68
N GLY A 49 15.86 14.19 -1.19
CA GLY A 49 16.24 15.52 -1.70
C GLY A 49 16.88 16.38 -0.63
N ARG A 50 16.35 16.35 0.59
CA ARG A 50 16.95 17.09 1.72
C ARG A 50 18.32 16.54 2.11
N ALA A 51 18.57 15.27 1.82
CA ALA A 51 19.88 14.64 2.05
C ALA A 51 20.84 14.79 0.86
N GLY A 52 20.43 15.52 -0.19
CA GLY A 52 21.26 15.76 -1.35
C GLY A 52 21.18 14.68 -2.43
N VAL A 53 20.21 13.77 -2.34
CA VAL A 53 20.04 12.70 -3.32
C VAL A 53 18.80 12.95 -4.14
N GLN A 54 18.93 13.05 -5.45
CA GLN A 54 17.80 13.18 -6.36
C GLN A 54 17.28 11.80 -6.74
N MET A 55 15.98 11.60 -6.60
CA MET A 55 15.33 10.36 -7.02
C MET A 55 13.93 10.68 -7.57
N PRO A 56 13.39 9.80 -8.42
CA PRO A 56 12.01 9.94 -8.88
C PRO A 56 11.03 9.94 -7.68
N ASP A 57 9.86 10.53 -7.90
CA ASP A 57 8.85 10.64 -6.85
C ASP A 57 8.52 9.27 -6.27
N SER A 58 8.51 9.17 -4.95
CA SER A 58 8.23 7.91 -4.23
C SER A 58 7.66 8.22 -2.86
N LYS A 59 6.43 7.77 -2.63
CA LYS A 59 5.70 8.03 -1.39
C LYS A 59 5.04 6.75 -0.88
N LEU A 60 5.11 6.53 0.41
CA LEU A 60 4.51 5.37 1.05
C LEU A 60 3.31 5.80 1.89
N VAL A 61 2.12 5.33 1.52
CA VAL A 61 0.89 5.59 2.27
C VAL A 61 0.67 4.45 3.25
N MET A 62 0.55 4.78 4.53
CA MET A 62 0.32 3.82 5.60
C MET A 62 -1.08 4.02 6.15
N PHE A 63 -1.89 2.98 6.14
CA PHE A 63 -3.30 3.10 6.47
C PHE A 63 -3.85 1.83 7.10
N GLY A 64 -5.02 1.94 7.72
CA GLY A 64 -5.68 0.78 8.31
C GLY A 64 -6.89 1.18 9.14
N LYS A 65 -7.47 0.20 9.80
CA LYS A 65 -8.53 0.38 10.79
C LYS A 65 -7.98 -0.12 12.13
N PRO A 66 -7.74 0.77 13.10
CA PRO A 66 -7.04 0.40 14.34
C PRO A 66 -7.62 -0.81 15.06
N ALA A 67 -8.93 -0.90 15.21
CA ALA A 67 -9.55 -2.03 15.90
C ALA A 67 -9.34 -3.36 15.15
N VAL A 68 -9.35 -3.31 13.82
CA VAL A 68 -9.16 -4.48 12.97
C VAL A 68 -7.71 -4.97 13.06
N GLY A 69 -6.76 -4.05 12.95
CA GLY A 69 -5.34 -4.37 13.09
C GLY A 69 -5.02 -4.91 14.47
N ALA A 70 -5.61 -4.34 15.51
CA ALA A 70 -5.39 -4.79 16.89
C ALA A 70 -5.82 -6.25 17.08
N ALA A 71 -6.95 -6.64 16.50
CA ALA A 71 -7.42 -8.03 16.59
C ALA A 71 -6.44 -9.01 15.95
N VAL A 72 -5.83 -8.65 14.81
CA VAL A 72 -4.81 -9.47 14.16
C VAL A 72 -3.56 -9.57 15.03
N MET A 73 -3.11 -8.45 15.59
CA MET A 73 -1.89 -8.42 16.42
C MET A 73 -2.06 -9.21 17.72
N VAL A 74 -3.26 -9.22 18.30
CA VAL A 74 -3.54 -10.06 19.49
C VAL A 74 -3.42 -11.53 19.14
N ALA A 75 -3.94 -11.96 17.99
CA ALA A 75 -3.88 -13.35 17.56
C ALA A 75 -2.50 -13.76 17.05
N ALA A 76 -1.77 -12.85 16.41
CA ALA A 76 -0.48 -13.09 15.80
C ALA A 76 0.43 -11.86 16.01
N PRO A 77 1.14 -11.81 17.15
CA PRO A 77 1.92 -10.61 17.50
C PRO A 77 2.95 -10.17 16.46
N LEU A 78 3.58 -11.11 15.76
CA LEU A 78 4.58 -10.77 14.75
C LEU A 78 3.96 -10.12 13.51
N ALA A 79 2.64 -10.26 13.31
CA ALA A 79 1.95 -9.58 12.21
C ALA A 79 2.05 -8.05 12.34
N ALA A 80 2.34 -7.56 13.54
CA ALA A 80 2.56 -6.13 13.75
C ALA A 80 3.72 -5.56 12.93
N LEU A 81 4.66 -6.40 12.47
CA LEU A 81 5.71 -5.98 11.55
C LEU A 81 5.15 -5.49 10.21
N ASP A 82 3.98 -6.01 9.83
CA ASP A 82 3.37 -5.71 8.54
C ASP A 82 2.08 -4.89 8.67
N ILE A 83 1.81 -4.35 9.84
CA ILE A 83 0.71 -3.44 10.13
C ILE A 83 1.32 -2.09 10.53
N PRO A 84 0.83 -0.96 9.96
CA PRO A 84 -0.35 -0.79 9.12
C PRO A 84 -0.18 -1.33 7.70
N LEU A 85 -1.28 -1.39 6.95
CA LEU A 85 -1.25 -1.66 5.53
C LEU A 85 -0.52 -0.54 4.80
N LYS A 86 0.09 -0.85 3.66
CA LYS A 86 0.93 0.12 2.95
C LYS A 86 0.72 0.03 1.44
N VAL A 87 0.73 1.17 0.80
CA VAL A 87 0.79 1.27 -0.66
C VAL A 87 1.93 2.21 -1.00
N LEU A 88 2.88 1.74 -1.79
CA LEU A 88 3.96 2.56 -2.33
C LEU A 88 3.48 3.13 -3.67
N VAL A 89 3.53 4.45 -3.79
CA VAL A 89 3.23 5.14 -5.05
C VAL A 89 4.53 5.75 -5.53
N TRP A 90 4.98 5.33 -6.70
CA TRP A 90 6.32 5.67 -7.17
C TRP A 90 6.35 5.84 -8.67
N GLU A 91 7.34 6.57 -9.12
CA GLU A 91 7.54 6.93 -10.51
C GLU A 91 8.77 6.21 -11.03
N ASP A 92 8.67 5.61 -12.21
CA ASP A 92 9.80 4.96 -12.84
C ASP A 92 10.68 5.97 -13.59
N ARG A 93 11.73 5.48 -14.24
CA ARG A 93 12.67 6.33 -14.96
C ARG A 93 12.05 7.09 -16.11
N ASN A 94 10.92 6.60 -16.62
CA ASN A 94 10.20 7.23 -17.73
C ASN A 94 9.13 8.20 -17.26
N GLY A 95 9.01 8.41 -15.96
CA GLY A 95 8.02 9.29 -15.38
C GLY A 95 6.64 8.68 -15.21
N ALA A 96 6.48 7.39 -15.46
CA ALA A 96 5.21 6.70 -15.27
C ALA A 96 5.05 6.28 -13.81
N ALA A 97 3.85 6.53 -13.26
CA ALA A 97 3.55 6.18 -11.88
C ALA A 97 3.02 4.76 -11.76
N SER A 98 3.36 4.12 -10.65
CA SER A 98 2.90 2.78 -10.30
C SER A 98 2.52 2.73 -8.84
N LEU A 99 1.66 1.76 -8.50
CA LEU A 99 1.33 1.42 -7.12
C LEU A 99 1.86 0.03 -6.83
N SER A 100 2.56 -0.12 -5.72
CA SER A 100 3.08 -1.42 -5.30
C SER A 100 2.67 -1.69 -3.86
N TYR A 101 2.32 -2.94 -3.58
CA TYR A 101 1.92 -3.33 -2.24
C TYR A 101 2.21 -4.81 -2.02
N ASN A 102 2.28 -5.21 -0.76
CA ASN A 102 2.48 -6.62 -0.41
C ASN A 102 1.21 -7.40 -0.72
N SER A 103 1.37 -8.55 -1.38
CA SER A 103 0.27 -9.45 -1.65
C SER A 103 -0.41 -9.88 -0.34
N PRO A 104 -1.75 -9.75 -0.24
CA PRO A 104 -2.46 -10.24 0.95
C PRO A 104 -2.19 -11.71 1.25
N GLY A 105 -2.14 -12.54 0.21
CA GLY A 105 -1.85 -13.97 0.37
C GLY A 105 -0.44 -14.23 0.91
N PHE A 106 0.53 -13.43 0.46
CA PHE A 106 1.90 -13.51 0.96
C PHE A 106 1.96 -13.18 2.46
N LEU A 107 1.33 -12.08 2.86
CA LEU A 107 1.32 -11.66 4.26
C LEU A 107 0.56 -12.66 5.14
N ALA A 108 -0.59 -13.12 4.67
CA ALA A 108 -1.36 -14.12 5.41
C ALA A 108 -0.56 -15.42 5.60
N GLY A 109 0.14 -15.85 4.56
CA GLY A 109 1.00 -17.03 4.63
C GLY A 109 2.17 -16.86 5.59
N ARG A 110 2.81 -15.67 5.55
CA ARG A 110 3.93 -15.34 6.43
C ARG A 110 3.55 -15.47 7.91
N HIS A 111 2.34 -15.02 8.27
CA HIS A 111 1.86 -14.96 9.64
C HIS A 111 0.87 -16.08 9.99
N HIS A 112 0.67 -17.05 9.10
CA HIS A 112 -0.23 -18.18 9.28
C HIS A 112 -1.66 -17.74 9.62
N LEU A 113 -2.18 -16.74 8.90
CA LEU A 113 -3.51 -16.18 9.11
C LEU A 113 -4.51 -16.77 8.14
N GLU A 114 -5.70 -17.09 8.66
CA GLU A 114 -6.80 -17.64 7.88
C GLU A 114 -8.12 -16.94 8.23
N GLY A 115 -9.09 -17.05 7.34
CA GLY A 115 -10.45 -16.56 7.57
C GLY A 115 -10.50 -15.09 7.91
N ALA A 116 -11.19 -14.76 9.00
CA ALA A 116 -11.41 -13.39 9.41
C ALA A 116 -10.11 -12.64 9.75
N LEU A 117 -9.07 -13.35 10.15
CA LEU A 117 -7.78 -12.73 10.46
C LEU A 117 -6.98 -12.39 9.20
N ARG A 118 -7.25 -13.07 8.10
CA ARG A 118 -6.65 -12.77 6.81
C ARG A 118 -7.33 -11.59 6.12
N ALA A 119 -8.66 -11.50 6.26
CA ALA A 119 -9.48 -10.54 5.54
C ALA A 119 -8.97 -9.09 5.62
N PRO A 120 -8.42 -8.60 6.75
CA PRO A 120 -7.91 -7.23 6.82
C PRO A 120 -6.81 -6.92 5.80
N PHE A 121 -5.99 -7.90 5.44
CA PHE A 121 -4.94 -7.70 4.44
C PHE A 121 -5.48 -7.56 3.03
N ASP A 122 -6.64 -8.14 2.74
CA ASP A 122 -7.29 -8.03 1.44
C ASP A 122 -7.76 -6.59 1.15
N ALA A 123 -7.89 -5.76 2.17
CA ALA A 123 -8.36 -4.39 2.03
C ALA A 123 -7.47 -3.54 1.11
N VAL A 124 -6.17 -3.80 1.07
CA VAL A 124 -5.27 -3.04 0.21
C VAL A 124 -5.61 -3.26 -1.27
N GLU A 125 -5.91 -4.49 -1.66
CA GLU A 125 -6.33 -4.77 -3.04
C GLU A 125 -7.66 -4.12 -3.38
N SER A 126 -8.60 -4.19 -2.47
CA SER A 126 -9.91 -3.58 -2.62
C SER A 126 -9.80 -2.06 -2.86
N ILE A 127 -8.93 -1.40 -2.11
CA ILE A 127 -8.67 0.03 -2.25
C ILE A 127 -8.02 0.34 -3.61
N VAL A 128 -6.98 -0.40 -3.96
CA VAL A 128 -6.24 -0.14 -5.22
C VAL A 128 -7.14 -0.40 -6.44
N GLU A 129 -7.92 -1.49 -6.41
CA GLU A 129 -8.83 -1.82 -7.51
C GLU A 129 -9.94 -0.78 -7.70
N ALA A 130 -10.37 -0.13 -6.63
CA ALA A 130 -11.41 0.89 -6.68
C ALA A 130 -10.88 2.25 -7.11
N LEU A 131 -9.58 2.44 -7.18
CA LEU A 131 -8.98 3.71 -7.53
C LEU A 131 -9.11 3.97 -9.04
N PRO A 132 -9.76 5.09 -9.45
CA PRO A 132 -9.85 5.41 -10.87
C PRO A 132 -8.46 5.63 -11.48
N GLY A 133 -8.19 4.98 -12.61
CA GLY A 133 -6.93 5.13 -13.32
C GLY A 133 -5.82 4.21 -12.87
N ALA A 134 -6.11 3.29 -11.96
CA ALA A 134 -5.13 2.29 -11.55
C ALA A 134 -5.41 0.95 -12.20
#